data_1e5711ccddca7173933ecb811f84c0da
#
_entry.id   1e5711ccddca7173933ecb811f84c0da
#
_cell.length_a   1.000
_cell.length_b   1.000
_cell.length_c   1.000
_cell.angle_alpha   90.00
_cell.angle_beta   90.00
_cell.angle_gamma   90.00
#
_symmetry.space_group_name_H-M   'P 1'
#
loop_
_entity.id
_entity.type
_entity.pdbx_description
1 polymer ?
#
loop_
_entity_poly.entity_id
_entity_poly.type
_entity_poly.pdbx_seq_one_letter_code
_entity_poly.pdbx_strand_id
1 'polypeptide(L)'
;DIIQNVFVLATVVKSDTVRVDFSMTALDYLRSKARNVNLGQKDTTRKWNPYITVTLADGSQYPYRGLVDFADPQVDPQTGTFSVRAEMANPDHILLPGQFTKVKLLLDVREDAVVVPTKALVIEKGGAYIYVVRPDSVVEKRFVETGPEIPDNKMVVERGLSPEEREQAFVKKHRAVFVKH
;
A
#
# COMPACT_ATOMS: atom_id res chain seq x y z
N ASP A 1 -0.46 0.99 3.75
CA ASP A 1 -0.57 0.19 2.51
C ASP A 1 0.12 0.90 1.38
N ILE A 2 1.28 0.37 0.93
CA ILE A 2 1.89 0.86 -0.29
C ILE A 2 1.29 0.07 -1.43
N ILE A 3 0.44 0.74 -2.19
CA ILE A 3 -0.22 0.16 -3.36
C ILE A 3 0.54 0.60 -4.60
N GLN A 4 1.12 -0.34 -5.32
CA GLN A 4 1.65 -0.11 -6.66
C GLN A 4 0.68 -0.68 -7.69
N ASN A 5 0.36 0.13 -8.71
CA ASN A 5 -0.38 -0.32 -9.86
C ASN A 5 0.61 -0.84 -10.90
N VAL A 6 0.60 -2.13 -11.15
CA VAL A 6 1.42 -2.77 -12.18
C VAL A 6 0.50 -3.42 -13.21
N PHE A 7 0.80 -3.26 -14.49
CA PHE A 7 0.09 -3.93 -15.59
C PHE A 7 0.80 -5.23 -15.90
N VAL A 8 0.07 -6.34 -15.99
CA VAL A 8 0.66 -7.68 -16.10
C VAL A 8 0.00 -8.57 -17.13
N LEU A 9 0.85 -9.35 -17.78
CA LEU A 9 0.46 -10.54 -18.54
C LEU A 9 0.45 -11.73 -17.59
N ALA A 10 -0.67 -12.45 -17.48
CA ALA A 10 -0.73 -13.69 -16.72
C ALA A 10 -0.58 -14.90 -17.64
N THR A 11 0.31 -15.83 -17.28
CA THR A 11 0.42 -17.14 -17.94
C THR A 11 -0.07 -18.21 -16.97
N VAL A 12 -1.06 -19.02 -17.36
CA VAL A 12 -1.69 -20.04 -16.52
C VAL A 12 -1.25 -21.44 -16.91
N VAL A 13 -1.03 -22.30 -15.93
CA VAL A 13 -0.66 -23.71 -16.14
C VAL A 13 -1.60 -24.71 -15.46
N LYS A 14 -2.51 -24.27 -14.54
CA LYS A 14 -3.52 -25.14 -13.88
C LYS A 14 -4.85 -24.42 -13.76
N SER A 15 -5.96 -25.18 -13.83
CA SER A 15 -7.31 -24.60 -13.81
C SER A 15 -7.73 -24.02 -12.48
N ASP A 16 -7.33 -24.63 -11.37
CA ASP A 16 -7.76 -24.26 -10.01
C ASP A 16 -6.86 -23.20 -9.34
N THR A 17 -5.67 -23.03 -9.89
CA THR A 17 -4.69 -22.01 -9.48
C THR A 17 -4.10 -21.35 -10.70
N VAL A 18 -3.95 -20.04 -10.64
CA VAL A 18 -3.31 -19.25 -11.70
C VAL A 18 -2.03 -18.61 -11.18
N ARG A 19 -1.06 -18.48 -12.07
CA ARG A 19 0.15 -17.70 -11.84
C ARG A 19 0.00 -16.34 -12.48
N VAL A 20 0.33 -15.32 -11.71
CA VAL A 20 0.29 -13.92 -12.14
C VAL A 20 1.72 -13.42 -12.14
N ASP A 21 2.27 -13.21 -13.34
CA ASP A 21 3.61 -12.65 -13.51
C ASP A 21 3.52 -11.15 -13.75
N PHE A 22 4.33 -10.36 -13.05
CA PHE A 22 4.35 -8.92 -13.17
C PHE A 22 5.75 -8.37 -12.95
N SER A 23 6.00 -7.17 -13.47
CA SER A 23 7.28 -6.50 -13.31
C SER A 23 7.25 -5.48 -12.20
N MET A 24 8.34 -5.41 -11.43
CA MET A 24 8.53 -4.45 -10.35
C MET A 24 9.81 -3.66 -10.59
N THR A 25 9.81 -2.36 -10.28
CA THR A 25 11.01 -1.54 -10.43
C THR A 25 12.03 -1.83 -9.33
N ALA A 26 13.32 -1.65 -9.65
CA ALA A 26 14.39 -1.79 -8.66
C ALA A 26 14.21 -0.81 -7.48
N LEU A 27 13.68 0.40 -7.74
CA LEU A 27 13.41 1.38 -6.69
C LEU A 27 12.37 0.87 -5.68
N ASP A 28 11.30 0.27 -6.17
CA ASP A 28 10.23 -0.26 -5.31
C ASP A 28 10.69 -1.47 -4.52
N TYR A 29 11.56 -2.28 -5.12
CA TYR A 29 12.24 -3.35 -4.41
C TYR A 29 13.12 -2.82 -3.26
N LEU A 30 13.92 -1.80 -3.51
CA LEU A 30 14.74 -1.19 -2.45
C LEU A 30 13.87 -0.61 -1.32
N ARG A 31 12.75 0.02 -1.66
CA ARG A 31 11.78 0.49 -0.67
C ARG A 31 11.18 -0.66 0.15
N SER A 32 10.87 -1.79 -0.48
CA SER A 32 10.37 -2.98 0.22
C SER A 32 11.44 -3.59 1.13
N LYS A 33 12.67 -3.68 0.65
CA LYS A 33 13.83 -4.14 1.44
C LYS A 33 14.12 -3.26 2.65
N ALA A 34 14.07 -1.94 2.49
CA ALA A 34 14.25 -1.00 3.60
C ALA A 34 13.20 -1.21 4.72
N ARG A 35 12.10 -1.87 4.42
CA ARG A 35 11.03 -2.25 5.34
C ARG A 35 11.08 -3.73 5.75
N ASN A 36 12.18 -4.40 5.49
CA ASN A 36 12.39 -5.83 5.77
C ASN A 36 11.38 -6.76 5.07
N VAL A 37 10.79 -6.36 3.95
CA VAL A 37 9.91 -7.22 3.15
C VAL A 37 10.76 -8.09 2.24
N ASN A 38 10.69 -9.40 2.41
CA ASN A 38 11.32 -10.37 1.52
C ASN A 38 10.27 -10.89 0.54
N LEU A 39 10.42 -10.54 -0.74
CA LEU A 39 9.58 -11.06 -1.81
C LEU A 39 10.00 -12.49 -2.14
N GLY A 40 9.04 -13.39 -2.33
CA GLY A 40 9.29 -14.77 -2.73
C GLY A 40 9.80 -15.70 -1.63
N GLN A 41 9.93 -15.25 -0.39
CA GLN A 41 10.28 -16.08 0.76
C GLN A 41 9.18 -16.01 1.81
N LYS A 42 8.78 -17.18 2.34
CA LYS A 42 7.88 -17.22 3.49
C LYS A 42 8.63 -16.68 4.72
N ASP A 43 8.18 -15.54 5.20
CA ASP A 43 8.68 -14.98 6.45
C ASP A 43 7.82 -15.50 7.60
N THR A 44 8.38 -16.40 8.38
CA THR A 44 7.71 -17.00 9.54
C THR A 44 7.66 -16.08 10.75
N THR A 45 8.39 -14.98 10.72
CA THR A 45 8.42 -13.99 11.80
C THR A 45 7.30 -12.96 11.70
N ARG A 46 6.65 -12.87 10.54
CA ARG A 46 5.56 -11.94 10.28
C ARG A 46 4.20 -12.63 10.34
N LYS A 47 3.20 -11.89 10.76
CA LYS A 47 1.80 -12.33 10.76
C LYS A 47 1.17 -12.33 9.37
N TRP A 48 1.82 -11.78 8.36
CA TRP A 48 1.31 -11.67 7.00
C TRP A 48 2.45 -11.79 5.95
N ASN A 49 2.07 -12.20 4.75
CA ASN A 49 2.98 -12.28 3.60
C ASN A 49 2.55 -11.27 2.53
N PRO A 50 3.49 -10.76 1.69
CA PRO A 50 3.14 -9.95 0.54
C PRO A 50 2.12 -10.65 -0.34
N TYR A 51 1.08 -9.93 -0.72
CA TYR A 51 0.03 -10.47 -1.56
C TYR A 51 -0.39 -9.48 -2.64
N ILE A 52 -1.01 -10.02 -3.67
CA ILE A 52 -1.59 -9.23 -4.76
C ILE A 52 -3.11 -9.28 -4.72
N THR A 53 -3.72 -8.22 -5.22
CA THR A 53 -5.13 -8.21 -5.63
C THR A 53 -5.21 -7.89 -7.11
N VAL A 54 -6.17 -8.49 -7.79
CA VAL A 54 -6.36 -8.34 -9.23
C VAL A 54 -7.65 -7.59 -9.50
N THR A 55 -7.59 -6.65 -10.44
CA THR A 55 -8.77 -5.99 -11.00
C THR A 55 -8.97 -6.50 -12.41
N LEU A 56 -10.14 -7.04 -12.71
CA LEU A 56 -10.49 -7.60 -14.01
C LEU A 56 -10.66 -6.48 -15.08
N ALA A 57 -10.78 -6.89 -16.33
CA ALA A 57 -10.90 -5.96 -17.46
C ALA A 57 -12.17 -5.10 -17.40
N ASP A 58 -13.23 -5.59 -16.77
CA ASP A 58 -14.48 -4.88 -16.53
C ASP A 58 -14.43 -3.88 -15.35
N GLY A 59 -13.28 -3.82 -14.66
CA GLY A 59 -13.08 -2.97 -13.48
C GLY A 59 -13.49 -3.61 -12.15
N SER A 60 -14.06 -4.79 -12.17
CA SER A 60 -14.40 -5.52 -10.94
C SER A 60 -13.16 -6.05 -10.23
N GLN A 61 -13.23 -6.16 -8.91
CA GLN A 61 -12.15 -6.77 -8.13
C GLN A 61 -12.31 -8.27 -8.06
N TYR A 62 -11.22 -9.00 -8.35
CA TYR A 62 -11.18 -10.42 -8.17
C TYR A 62 -11.22 -10.78 -6.67
N PRO A 63 -12.08 -11.72 -6.22
CA PRO A 63 -12.34 -11.94 -4.79
C PRO A 63 -11.19 -12.61 -4.04
N TYR A 64 -10.30 -13.32 -4.75
CA TYR A 64 -9.18 -14.02 -4.13
C TYR A 64 -7.91 -13.18 -4.16
N ARG A 65 -7.03 -13.39 -3.17
CA ARG A 65 -5.71 -12.78 -3.09
C ARG A 65 -4.67 -13.75 -3.61
N GLY A 66 -3.66 -13.25 -4.33
CA GLY A 66 -2.51 -14.04 -4.73
C GLY A 66 -1.36 -13.84 -3.77
N LEU A 67 -0.68 -14.91 -3.39
CA LEU A 67 0.53 -14.84 -2.57
C LEU A 67 1.76 -14.75 -3.48
N VAL A 68 2.66 -13.84 -3.17
CA VAL A 68 3.94 -13.72 -3.87
C VAL A 68 4.81 -14.92 -3.49
N ASP A 69 5.14 -15.76 -4.47
CA ASP A 69 5.91 -16.98 -4.28
C ASP A 69 7.33 -16.89 -4.87
N PHE A 70 7.55 -15.98 -5.80
CA PHE A 70 8.85 -15.81 -6.45
C PHE A 70 9.11 -14.36 -6.84
N ALA A 71 10.36 -13.92 -6.71
CA ALA A 71 10.88 -12.69 -7.26
C ALA A 71 12.24 -12.98 -7.91
N ASP A 72 12.41 -12.60 -9.16
CA ASP A 72 13.65 -12.81 -9.90
C ASP A 72 14.75 -11.93 -9.27
N PRO A 73 15.92 -12.49 -8.90
CA PRO A 73 17.02 -11.70 -8.38
C PRO A 73 17.71 -10.85 -9.47
N GLN A 74 17.37 -11.05 -10.73
CA GLN A 74 18.01 -10.39 -11.85
C GLN A 74 17.14 -9.24 -12.38
N VAL A 75 17.73 -8.06 -12.45
CA VAL A 75 17.09 -6.86 -13.02
C VAL A 75 17.38 -6.83 -14.52
N ASP A 76 16.35 -6.65 -15.33
CA ASP A 76 16.50 -6.36 -16.74
C ASP A 76 17.12 -4.96 -16.93
N PRO A 77 18.32 -4.85 -17.52
CA PRO A 77 19.00 -3.57 -17.67
C PRO A 77 18.34 -2.61 -18.65
N GLN A 78 17.48 -3.10 -19.55
CA GLN A 78 16.76 -2.25 -20.51
C GLN A 78 15.57 -1.55 -19.88
N THR A 79 14.86 -2.24 -19.00
CA THR A 79 13.63 -1.74 -18.38
C THR A 79 13.83 -1.23 -16.94
N GLY A 80 14.92 -1.65 -16.29
CA GLY A 80 15.18 -1.38 -14.88
C GLY A 80 14.20 -2.11 -13.93
N THR A 81 13.55 -3.15 -14.43
CA THR A 81 12.56 -3.95 -13.69
C THR A 81 13.01 -5.40 -13.53
N PHE A 82 12.41 -6.11 -12.61
CA PHE A 82 12.56 -7.55 -12.44
C PHE A 82 11.20 -8.23 -12.35
N SER A 83 11.15 -9.51 -12.66
CA SER A 83 9.92 -10.29 -12.65
C SER A 83 9.55 -10.72 -11.23
N VAL A 84 8.29 -10.57 -10.90
CA VAL A 84 7.70 -11.08 -9.66
C VAL A 84 6.51 -11.97 -10.03
N ARG A 85 6.35 -13.08 -9.30
CA ARG A 85 5.29 -14.03 -9.51
C ARG A 85 4.46 -14.19 -8.25
N ALA A 86 3.17 -14.30 -8.44
CA ALA A 86 2.23 -14.67 -7.38
C ALA A 86 1.35 -15.84 -7.82
N GLU A 87 1.03 -16.69 -6.89
CA GLU A 87 0.06 -17.78 -7.09
C GLU A 87 -1.28 -17.39 -6.44
N MET A 88 -2.37 -17.61 -7.18
CA MET A 88 -3.72 -17.20 -6.81
C MET A 88 -4.73 -18.31 -7.09
N ALA A 89 -5.67 -18.54 -6.19
CA ALA A 89 -6.77 -19.48 -6.40
C ALA A 89 -7.70 -18.99 -7.53
N ASN A 90 -8.15 -19.91 -8.38
CA ASN A 90 -9.05 -19.65 -9.50
C ASN A 90 -10.14 -20.73 -9.64
N PRO A 91 -10.92 -20.99 -8.58
CA PRO A 91 -11.89 -22.09 -8.57
C PRO A 91 -12.99 -21.91 -9.63
N ASP A 92 -13.36 -20.66 -9.92
CA ASP A 92 -14.43 -20.34 -10.87
C ASP A 92 -13.91 -20.14 -12.31
N HIS A 93 -12.64 -20.41 -12.56
CA HIS A 93 -11.97 -20.28 -13.87
C HIS A 93 -12.18 -18.91 -14.58
N ILE A 94 -12.37 -17.84 -13.80
CA ILE A 94 -12.60 -16.48 -14.32
C ILE A 94 -11.32 -15.90 -14.93
N LEU A 95 -10.17 -16.20 -14.31
CA LEU A 95 -8.88 -15.77 -14.85
C LEU A 95 -8.42 -16.75 -15.93
N LEU A 96 -8.17 -16.23 -17.12
CA LEU A 96 -7.75 -17.01 -18.27
C LEU A 96 -6.27 -16.76 -18.59
N PRO A 97 -5.57 -17.78 -19.13
CA PRO A 97 -4.20 -17.60 -19.62
C PRO A 97 -4.11 -16.49 -20.68
N GLY A 98 -3.08 -15.66 -20.58
CA GLY A 98 -2.86 -14.57 -21.53
C GLY A 98 -3.75 -13.34 -21.32
N GLN A 99 -4.58 -13.34 -20.28
CA GLN A 99 -5.43 -12.21 -19.93
C GLN A 99 -4.61 -11.08 -19.28
N PHE A 100 -4.84 -9.84 -19.75
CA PHE A 100 -4.28 -8.65 -19.11
C PHE A 100 -5.17 -8.21 -17.94
N THR A 101 -4.55 -7.97 -16.80
CA THR A 101 -5.24 -7.51 -15.60
C THR A 101 -4.45 -6.39 -14.93
N LYS A 102 -5.10 -5.61 -14.06
CA LYS A 102 -4.41 -4.68 -13.18
C LYS A 102 -4.09 -5.38 -11.87
N VAL A 103 -2.83 -5.39 -11.49
CA VAL A 103 -2.36 -5.98 -10.24
C VAL A 103 -2.00 -4.87 -9.26
N LYS A 104 -2.47 -5.01 -8.03
CA LYS A 104 -2.02 -4.21 -6.89
C LYS A 104 -1.25 -5.12 -5.96
N LEU A 105 0.03 -4.81 -5.77
CA LEU A 105 0.90 -5.53 -4.85
C LEU A 105 0.88 -4.84 -3.49
N LEU A 106 0.55 -5.58 -2.45
CA LEU A 106 0.63 -5.14 -1.07
C LEU A 106 1.96 -5.59 -0.48
N LEU A 107 2.83 -4.63 -0.21
CA LEU A 107 4.21 -4.86 0.26
C LEU A 107 4.37 -4.67 1.76
N ASP A 108 3.49 -3.91 2.40
CA ASP A 108 3.62 -3.57 3.81
C ASP A 108 2.25 -3.37 4.44
N VAL A 109 2.03 -3.98 5.60
CA VAL A 109 0.86 -3.76 6.45
C VAL A 109 1.38 -3.22 7.77
N ARG A 110 1.05 -1.98 8.06
CA ARG A 110 1.34 -1.35 9.34
C ARG A 110 0.08 -1.35 10.19
N GLU A 111 0.02 -2.24 11.14
CA GLU A 111 -1.13 -2.33 12.06
C GLU A 111 -1.26 -1.07 12.93
N ASP A 112 -0.12 -0.43 13.25
CA ASP A 112 -0.04 0.74 14.14
C ASP A 112 0.19 2.06 13.39
N ALA A 113 -0.13 2.12 12.09
CA ALA A 113 0.06 3.35 11.32
C ALA A 113 -0.93 4.43 11.77
N VAL A 114 -0.40 5.60 12.10
CA VAL A 114 -1.22 6.78 12.34
C VAL A 114 -1.75 7.28 11.02
N VAL A 115 -3.06 7.35 10.88
CA VAL A 115 -3.74 7.76 9.65
C VAL A 115 -4.60 8.97 9.93
N VAL A 116 -4.43 10.00 9.13
CA VAL A 116 -5.21 11.24 9.23
C VAL A 116 -5.94 11.54 7.92
N PRO A 117 -7.09 12.21 7.94
CA PRO A 117 -7.71 12.70 6.70
C PRO A 117 -6.74 13.66 5.97
N THR A 118 -6.57 13.51 4.65
CA THR A 118 -5.67 14.37 3.84
C THR A 118 -5.98 15.87 4.04
N LYS A 119 -7.24 16.20 4.25
CA LYS A 119 -7.69 17.57 4.55
C LYS A 119 -7.23 18.13 5.91
N ALA A 120 -6.73 17.28 6.83
CA ALA A 120 -6.15 17.73 8.09
C ALA A 120 -4.71 18.24 7.92
N LEU A 121 -4.07 17.91 6.80
CA LEU A 121 -2.73 18.32 6.50
C LEU A 121 -2.71 19.74 5.91
N VAL A 122 -1.79 20.54 6.40
CA VAL A 122 -1.48 21.87 5.88
C VAL A 122 -0.12 21.81 5.21
N ILE A 123 -0.09 21.96 3.89
CA ILE A 123 1.16 21.94 3.12
C ILE A 123 1.66 23.37 3.02
N GLU A 124 2.90 23.63 3.47
CA GLU A 124 3.56 24.93 3.41
C GLU A 124 4.98 24.81 2.84
N LYS A 125 5.64 25.96 2.65
CA LYS A 125 7.06 26.00 2.24
C LYS A 125 7.94 25.41 3.33
N GLY A 126 8.17 24.14 3.35
CA GLY A 126 8.98 23.46 4.37
C GLY A 126 8.44 22.12 4.79
N GLY A 127 7.25 21.75 4.30
CA GLY A 127 6.70 20.42 4.50
C GLY A 127 5.24 20.39 4.89
N ALA A 128 4.84 19.25 5.46
CA ALA A 128 3.49 19.02 5.90
C ALA A 128 3.36 19.31 7.41
N TYR A 129 2.27 19.95 7.78
CA TYR A 129 1.95 20.28 9.17
C TYR A 129 0.55 19.84 9.51
N ILE A 130 0.32 19.60 10.78
CA ILE A 130 -0.98 19.29 11.35
C ILE A 130 -1.22 20.12 12.61
N TYR A 131 -2.48 20.47 12.86
CA TYR A 131 -2.84 21.09 14.13
C TYR A 131 -3.35 20.02 15.10
N VAL A 132 -2.69 19.89 16.23
CA VAL A 132 -3.05 18.95 17.30
C VAL A 132 -3.63 19.75 18.46
N VAL A 133 -4.76 19.32 18.97
CA VAL A 133 -5.36 19.90 20.18
C VAL A 133 -4.87 19.10 21.38
N ARG A 134 -4.14 19.72 22.26
CA ARG A 134 -3.67 19.09 23.50
C ARG A 134 -4.79 18.99 24.56
N PRO A 135 -4.61 18.14 25.59
CA PRO A 135 -5.59 17.99 26.68
C PRO A 135 -5.90 19.30 27.39
N ASP A 136 -4.96 20.23 27.42
CA ASP A 136 -5.12 21.59 27.98
C ASP A 136 -5.87 22.57 27.05
N SER A 137 -6.45 22.05 25.95
CA SER A 137 -7.17 22.80 24.92
C SER A 137 -6.29 23.79 24.12
N VAL A 138 -4.97 23.66 24.22
CA VAL A 138 -4.03 24.44 23.40
C VAL A 138 -3.85 23.77 22.04
N VAL A 139 -3.94 24.57 20.96
CA VAL A 139 -3.69 24.10 19.60
C VAL A 139 -2.22 24.30 19.27
N GLU A 140 -1.55 23.21 18.92
CA GLU A 140 -0.17 23.18 18.51
C GLU A 140 -0.06 22.86 17.00
N LYS A 141 0.68 23.68 16.27
CA LYS A 141 1.06 23.37 14.88
C LYS A 141 2.32 22.53 14.90
N ARG A 142 2.22 21.30 14.39
CA ARG A 142 3.32 20.34 14.43
C ARG A 142 3.70 19.89 13.03
N PHE A 143 5.00 19.82 12.78
CA PHE A 143 5.55 19.24 11.57
C PHE A 143 5.34 17.73 11.57
N VAL A 144 4.93 17.16 10.42
CA VAL A 144 4.74 15.73 10.24
C VAL A 144 5.40 15.25 8.95
N GLU A 145 6.00 14.08 9.03
CA GLU A 145 6.45 13.36 7.84
C GLU A 145 5.31 12.49 7.34
N THR A 146 4.87 12.74 6.11
CA THR A 146 3.78 12.01 5.50
C THR A 146 4.28 10.82 4.71
N GLY A 147 3.59 9.70 4.83
CA GLY A 147 3.73 8.52 4.00
C GLY A 147 2.79 8.55 2.79
N PRO A 148 2.45 7.38 2.24
CA PRO A 148 1.55 7.27 1.11
C PRO A 148 0.11 7.68 1.46
N GLU A 149 -0.59 8.18 0.45
CA GLU A 149 -2.05 8.33 0.51
C GLU A 149 -2.71 6.96 0.39
N ILE A 150 -3.73 6.73 1.20
CA ILE A 150 -4.53 5.50 1.19
C ILE A 150 -5.99 5.81 0.79
N PRO A 151 -6.80 4.79 0.44
CA PRO A 151 -8.23 5.00 0.12
C PRO A 151 -8.97 5.84 1.16
N ASP A 152 -10.09 6.46 0.75
CA ASP A 152 -10.92 7.36 1.54
C ASP A 152 -10.28 8.72 1.87
N ASN A 153 -9.39 9.23 1.01
CA ASN A 153 -8.69 10.50 1.20
C ASN A 153 -7.99 10.59 2.56
N LYS A 154 -7.27 9.54 2.91
CA LYS A 154 -6.47 9.47 4.13
C LYS A 154 -4.99 9.41 3.79
N MET A 155 -4.18 9.98 4.66
CA MET A 155 -2.72 10.00 4.55
C MET A 155 -2.10 9.31 5.76
N VAL A 156 -1.11 8.47 5.52
CA VAL A 156 -0.30 7.91 6.60
C VAL A 156 0.64 8.99 7.11
N VAL A 157 0.75 9.11 8.43
CA VAL A 157 1.77 9.93 9.09
C VAL A 157 2.85 9.00 9.61
N GLU A 158 4.07 9.17 9.10
CA GLU A 158 5.21 8.33 9.48
C GLU A 158 5.88 8.80 10.77
N ARG A 159 5.95 10.14 10.95
CA ARG A 159 6.53 10.76 12.15
C ARG A 159 5.83 12.07 12.49
N GLY A 160 5.93 12.45 13.77
CA GLY A 160 5.43 13.74 14.26
C GLY A 160 4.04 13.67 14.92
N LEU A 161 3.38 12.50 14.91
CA LEU A 161 2.09 12.28 15.56
C LEU A 161 2.09 10.94 16.28
N SER A 162 1.60 10.90 17.50
CA SER A 162 1.41 9.63 18.23
C SER A 162 0.04 9.01 17.92
N PRO A 163 -0.13 7.68 18.09
CA PRO A 163 -1.42 7.02 17.89
C PRO A 163 -2.56 7.60 18.73
N GLU A 164 -2.27 8.06 19.94
CA GLU A 164 -3.23 8.66 20.87
C GLU A 164 -3.70 10.05 20.43
N GLU A 165 -2.84 10.79 19.71
CA GLU A 165 -3.14 12.11 19.17
C GLU A 165 -3.92 12.07 17.85
N ARG A 166 -4.08 10.91 17.25
CA ARG A 166 -4.79 10.71 15.98
C ARG A 166 -6.21 11.29 16.00
N GLU A 167 -6.92 11.11 17.09
CA GLU A 167 -8.31 11.57 17.27
C GLU A 167 -8.41 13.06 17.57
N GLN A 168 -7.28 13.68 17.94
CA GLN A 168 -7.17 15.10 18.27
C GLN A 168 -6.69 15.96 17.09
N ALA A 169 -6.42 15.32 15.93
CA ALA A 169 -5.97 16.01 14.74
C ALA A 169 -7.08 16.86 14.12
N PHE A 170 -6.80 18.12 13.94
CA PHE A 170 -7.74 19.16 13.54
C PHE A 170 -7.80 19.38 12.03
N VAL A 171 -8.99 19.38 11.45
CA VAL A 171 -9.20 19.72 10.05
C VAL A 171 -9.51 21.19 9.92
N LYS A 172 -8.58 21.97 9.36
CA LYS A 172 -8.82 23.38 9.05
C LYS A 172 -9.75 23.51 7.84
N LYS A 173 -11.05 23.58 8.08
CA LYS A 173 -11.98 24.25 7.16
C LYS A 173 -12.43 25.53 7.86
N HIS A 174 -12.59 26.64 7.15
CA HIS A 174 -12.91 28.00 7.64
C HIS A 174 -13.80 28.18 8.89
N ARG A 175 -14.11 27.13 9.59
CA ARG A 175 -14.68 27.05 10.94
C ARG A 175 -14.21 25.77 11.62
N ALA A 176 -13.70 25.93 12.82
CA ALA A 176 -13.28 24.85 13.69
C ALA A 176 -14.44 23.87 13.93
N VAL A 177 -14.25 22.60 13.59
CA VAL A 177 -15.16 21.53 13.99
C VAL A 177 -14.40 20.61 14.92
N PHE A 178 -14.73 20.63 16.18
CA PHE A 178 -14.21 19.71 17.18
C PHE A 178 -14.84 18.34 16.96
N VAL A 179 -14.05 17.31 16.83
CA VAL A 179 -14.51 15.94 17.04
C VAL A 179 -14.20 15.59 18.48
N LYS A 180 -15.23 15.67 19.30
CA LYS A 180 -15.22 15.24 20.69
C LYS A 180 -15.81 13.84 20.75
N HIS A 181 -15.08 12.91 21.33
CA HIS A 181 -15.67 11.75 21.99
C HIS A 181 -15.56 11.89 23.48
#